data_d853bcf52e69778f53baff621efde161
#
_entry.id   d853bcf52e69778f53baff621efde161
#
_cell.length_a   1.000
_cell.length_b   1.000
_cell.length_c   1.000
_cell.angle_alpha   90.00
_cell.angle_beta   90.00
_cell.angle_gamma   90.00
#
_symmetry.space_group_name_H-M   'P 1'
#
loop_
_entity.id
_entity.type
_entity.pdbx_description
1 polymer ?
#
loop_
_entity_poly.entity_id
_entity_poly.type
_entity_poly.pdbx_seq_one_letter_code
_entity_poly.pdbx_strand_id
1 'polypeptide(L)'
;DVYKRQLDPQFDWQEFGQLLLDSTPENTLLLVEGTFELHFALFRIPDEKNTVFLIGPWTVGPRTQSARKWVRRYLGEAGEAAVQEYYNGVKILEASDFYGALRVVVDTMFGCTVPVQELKEFLPFQFHPDTRYFHEPEFQKEIPVTMLEQRYESENRILDAVARGDEEAAIEAMHQHSRFTYGGRFEGTLYQQKNKMIVLNTLLRKAIEPSKVHPYYIDAISSKYSRIIEEANEVPNEMMWQMTRDYCAYVRRYSLKEYSPAVQKVMNYVNLNVAEPLTLKSLAAMCFISPSYLSALFKQETGSTLIDYINTQRVNRAAQLLSLIHISEPTRLGMIS
;
A
#
# COMPACT_ATOMS: atom_id res chain seq x y z
N ASP A 1 22.50 21.86 -24.68
CA ASP A 1 21.11 21.98 -24.40
C ASP A 1 20.85 23.24 -23.54
N VAL A 2 20.16 24.24 -24.12
CA VAL A 2 19.95 25.57 -23.51
C VAL A 2 19.19 25.47 -22.18
N TYR A 3 18.22 24.56 -22.08
CA TYR A 3 17.39 24.39 -20.89
C TYR A 3 18.13 23.78 -19.71
N LYS A 4 19.07 22.85 -19.94
CA LYS A 4 19.91 22.29 -18.89
C LYS A 4 20.81 23.33 -18.27
N ARG A 5 21.38 24.25 -19.07
CA ARG A 5 22.19 25.35 -18.57
C ARG A 5 21.39 26.35 -17.72
N GLN A 6 20.08 26.49 -17.99
CA GLN A 6 19.20 27.34 -17.19
C GLN A 6 18.83 26.69 -15.84
N LEU A 7 18.71 25.38 -15.80
CA LEU A 7 18.37 24.64 -14.59
C LEU A 7 19.57 24.32 -13.71
N ASP A 8 20.75 24.13 -14.32
CA ASP A 8 22.01 23.91 -13.60
C ASP A 8 23.16 24.61 -14.32
N PRO A 9 23.50 25.84 -13.95
CA PRO A 9 24.61 26.60 -14.56
C PRO A 9 26.00 25.98 -14.31
N GLN A 10 26.13 25.10 -13.31
CA GLN A 10 27.39 24.45 -12.94
C GLN A 10 27.54 23.05 -13.54
N PHE A 11 26.65 22.65 -14.44
CA PHE A 11 26.64 21.33 -15.04
C PHE A 11 27.93 21.03 -15.81
N ASP A 12 28.69 20.04 -15.35
CA ASP A 12 29.93 19.59 -16.00
C ASP A 12 29.64 18.55 -17.10
N TRP A 13 29.80 18.96 -18.34
CA TRP A 13 29.59 18.12 -19.52
C TRP A 13 30.66 17.03 -19.67
N GLN A 14 31.86 17.25 -19.15
CA GLN A 14 32.95 16.25 -19.27
C GLN A 14 32.70 15.12 -18.24
N GLU A 15 32.40 15.49 -17.01
CA GLU A 15 32.02 14.51 -15.98
C GLU A 15 30.80 13.71 -16.39
N PHE A 16 29.79 14.37 -16.95
CA PHE A 16 28.60 13.70 -17.47
C PHE A 16 28.89 12.73 -18.62
N GLY A 17 29.74 13.13 -19.57
CA GLY A 17 30.17 12.27 -20.68
C GLY A 17 30.91 11.03 -20.20
N GLN A 18 31.80 11.19 -19.20
CA GLN A 18 32.51 10.06 -18.59
C GLN A 18 31.56 9.12 -17.85
N LEU A 19 30.61 9.68 -17.08
CA LEU A 19 29.58 8.88 -16.39
C LEU A 19 28.74 8.06 -17.37
N LEU A 20 28.34 8.63 -18.51
CA LEU A 20 27.62 7.90 -19.56
C LEU A 20 28.45 6.76 -20.14
N LEU A 21 29.75 7.00 -20.37
CA LEU A 21 30.67 5.96 -20.83
C LEU A 21 30.78 4.82 -19.79
N ASP A 22 30.99 5.15 -18.54
CA ASP A 22 31.19 4.17 -17.47
C ASP A 22 29.91 3.36 -17.20
N SER A 23 28.73 3.98 -17.38
CA SER A 23 27.43 3.36 -17.08
C SER A 23 26.84 2.57 -18.26
N THR A 24 27.35 2.76 -19.49
CA THR A 24 26.80 2.11 -20.69
C THR A 24 27.59 0.85 -21.02
N PRO A 25 27.02 -0.36 -20.86
CA PRO A 25 27.69 -1.61 -21.19
C PRO A 25 28.02 -1.70 -22.69
N GLU A 26 29.08 -2.43 -23.03
CA GLU A 26 29.39 -2.76 -24.43
C GLU A 26 28.34 -3.72 -25.00
N ASN A 27 28.07 -3.60 -26.29
CA ASN A 27 27.13 -4.47 -27.01
C ASN A 27 25.76 -4.62 -26.37
N THR A 28 25.25 -3.54 -25.78
CA THR A 28 23.96 -3.53 -25.09
C THR A 28 23.21 -2.24 -25.42
N LEU A 29 21.90 -2.37 -25.67
CA LEU A 29 21.00 -1.23 -25.69
C LEU A 29 20.48 -0.98 -24.28
N LEU A 30 20.88 0.13 -23.67
CA LEU A 30 20.45 0.52 -22.34
C LEU A 30 19.28 1.49 -22.44
N LEU A 31 18.14 1.12 -21.91
CA LEU A 31 16.96 1.99 -21.75
C LEU A 31 16.95 2.52 -20.33
N VAL A 32 16.87 3.82 -20.17
CA VAL A 32 16.93 4.47 -18.87
C VAL A 32 15.76 5.41 -18.66
N GLU A 33 15.18 5.34 -17.50
CA GLU A 33 14.24 6.34 -17.00
C GLU A 33 14.99 7.32 -16.11
N GLY A 34 15.07 8.56 -16.56
CA GLY A 34 15.76 9.62 -15.84
C GLY A 34 14.81 10.41 -14.94
N THR A 35 15.37 11.40 -14.29
CA THR A 35 14.62 12.39 -13.50
C THR A 35 13.49 13.00 -14.34
N PHE A 36 12.38 13.31 -13.72
CA PHE A 36 11.20 13.91 -14.36
C PHE A 36 10.44 12.99 -15.34
N GLU A 37 10.51 11.67 -15.16
CA GLU A 37 9.79 10.73 -16.05
C GLU A 37 10.19 10.83 -17.52
N LEU A 38 11.46 11.21 -17.77
CA LEU A 38 12.03 11.28 -19.10
C LEU A 38 12.79 10.00 -19.41
N HIS A 39 12.56 9.48 -20.59
CA HIS A 39 13.22 8.27 -21.07
C HIS A 39 14.36 8.60 -22.03
N PHE A 40 15.38 7.78 -21.95
CA PHE A 40 16.56 7.86 -22.83
C PHE A 40 16.99 6.45 -23.24
N ALA A 41 17.68 6.36 -24.37
CA ALA A 41 18.36 5.16 -24.79
C ALA A 41 19.84 5.45 -25.00
N LEU A 42 20.68 4.53 -24.51
CA LEU A 42 22.13 4.65 -24.64
C LEU A 42 22.71 3.37 -25.24
N PHE A 43 23.69 3.50 -26.09
CA PHE A 43 24.53 2.40 -26.53
C PHE A 43 25.89 2.92 -26.98
N ARG A 44 26.93 2.09 -26.86
CA ARG A 44 28.24 2.41 -27.36
C ARG A 44 28.30 2.15 -28.86
N ILE A 45 29.02 2.99 -29.59
CA ILE A 45 29.24 2.76 -31.03
C ILE A 45 30.18 1.55 -31.21
N PRO A 46 29.83 0.56 -32.03
CA PRO A 46 30.73 -0.52 -32.38
C PRO A 46 32.07 0.06 -32.93
N ASP A 47 33.16 -0.53 -32.50
CA ASP A 47 34.54 -0.13 -32.93
C ASP A 47 35.06 1.23 -32.43
N GLU A 48 34.22 2.02 -31.70
CA GLU A 48 34.60 3.29 -31.08
C GLU A 48 34.54 3.23 -29.57
N LYS A 49 35.65 2.96 -28.89
CA LYS A 49 35.71 2.69 -27.46
C LYS A 49 35.23 3.82 -26.55
N ASN A 50 35.24 5.07 -27.01
CA ASN A 50 34.95 6.25 -26.20
C ASN A 50 33.73 7.04 -26.69
N THR A 51 32.86 6.42 -27.46
CA THR A 51 31.67 7.08 -28.01
C THR A 51 30.39 6.39 -27.59
N VAL A 52 29.50 7.15 -26.96
CA VAL A 52 28.16 6.70 -26.58
C VAL A 52 27.11 7.51 -27.29
N PHE A 53 26.17 6.85 -27.93
CA PHE A 53 24.95 7.49 -28.39
C PHE A 53 23.96 7.63 -27.25
N LEU A 54 23.44 8.87 -27.07
CA LEU A 54 22.34 9.21 -26.21
C LEU A 54 21.17 9.66 -27.06
N ILE A 55 20.11 8.87 -27.08
CA ILE A 55 18.84 9.17 -27.78
C ILE A 55 17.81 9.54 -26.76
N GLY A 56 17.13 10.66 -26.95
CA GLY A 56 16.11 11.19 -26.04
C GLY A 56 16.28 12.70 -25.86
N PRO A 57 15.50 13.30 -24.96
CA PRO A 57 14.47 12.67 -24.14
C PRO A 57 13.15 12.42 -24.89
N TRP A 58 12.39 11.44 -24.44
CA TRP A 58 10.98 11.29 -24.76
C TRP A 58 10.19 10.94 -23.50
N THR A 59 8.87 10.99 -23.58
CA THR A 59 7.97 10.56 -22.51
C THR A 59 6.90 9.62 -23.07
N VAL A 60 6.40 8.72 -22.24
CA VAL A 60 5.33 7.77 -22.62
C VAL A 60 3.93 8.29 -22.30
N GLY A 61 3.83 9.46 -21.71
CA GLY A 61 2.55 10.08 -21.33
C GLY A 61 2.74 11.50 -20.78
N PRO A 62 1.63 12.14 -20.42
CA PRO A 62 1.69 13.44 -19.78
C PRO A 62 2.32 13.31 -18.38
N ARG A 63 3.12 14.31 -18.00
CA ARG A 63 3.79 14.37 -16.70
C ARG A 63 2.81 14.18 -15.55
N THR A 64 3.13 13.29 -14.60
CA THR A 64 2.27 13.00 -13.46
C THR A 64 2.13 14.19 -12.51
N GLN A 65 1.07 14.21 -11.72
CA GLN A 65 0.92 15.24 -10.68
C GLN A 65 2.03 15.16 -9.62
N SER A 66 2.54 13.96 -9.37
CA SER A 66 3.65 13.76 -8.44
C SER A 66 4.92 14.42 -8.92
N ALA A 67 5.28 14.25 -10.20
CA ALA A 67 6.43 14.91 -10.81
C ALA A 67 6.29 16.45 -10.79
N ARG A 68 5.09 16.98 -11.07
CA ARG A 68 4.82 18.44 -11.00
C ARG A 68 5.00 18.99 -9.58
N LYS A 69 4.43 18.31 -8.58
CA LYS A 69 4.56 18.71 -7.18
C LYS A 69 6.01 18.66 -6.70
N TRP A 70 6.75 17.63 -7.13
CA TRP A 70 8.16 17.51 -6.81
C TRP A 70 8.96 18.68 -7.38
N VAL A 71 8.81 18.97 -8.67
CA VAL A 71 9.49 20.12 -9.32
C VAL A 71 9.17 21.44 -8.62
N ARG A 72 7.90 21.72 -8.35
CA ARG A 72 7.47 22.93 -7.66
C ARG A 72 8.08 23.06 -6.26
N ARG A 73 8.18 21.94 -5.55
CA ARG A 73 8.75 21.90 -4.20
C ARG A 73 10.24 22.24 -4.20
N TYR A 74 10.98 21.77 -5.20
CA TYR A 74 12.45 21.87 -5.22
C TYR A 74 13.01 23.01 -6.04
N LEU A 75 12.31 23.41 -7.10
CA LEU A 75 12.73 24.48 -8.01
C LEU A 75 11.86 25.73 -7.90
N GLY A 76 10.82 25.72 -7.09
CA GLY A 76 9.87 26.81 -6.97
C GLY A 76 8.97 26.98 -8.20
N GLU A 77 8.16 28.06 -8.22
CA GLU A 77 7.22 28.33 -9.33
C GLU A 77 7.94 28.67 -10.64
N ALA A 78 9.04 29.41 -10.57
CA ALA A 78 9.83 29.75 -11.76
C ALA A 78 10.48 28.50 -12.38
N GLY A 79 11.00 27.60 -11.55
CA GLY A 79 11.56 26.33 -12.00
C GLY A 79 10.48 25.39 -12.56
N GLU A 80 9.28 25.38 -11.97
CA GLU A 80 8.15 24.62 -12.54
C GLU A 80 7.77 25.11 -13.92
N ALA A 81 7.72 26.42 -14.14
CA ALA A 81 7.42 27.01 -15.44
C ALA A 81 8.48 26.64 -16.49
N ALA A 82 9.76 26.73 -16.16
CA ALA A 82 10.87 26.37 -17.03
C ALA A 82 10.84 24.86 -17.39
N VAL A 83 10.60 23.99 -16.41
CA VAL A 83 10.46 22.55 -16.64
C VAL A 83 9.23 22.23 -17.48
N GLN A 84 8.11 22.95 -17.28
CA GLN A 84 6.91 22.77 -18.10
C GLN A 84 7.15 23.18 -19.56
N GLU A 85 7.85 24.29 -19.80
CA GLU A 85 8.22 24.72 -21.15
C GLU A 85 9.12 23.68 -21.84
N TYR A 86 10.09 23.13 -21.11
CA TYR A 86 10.93 22.04 -21.60
C TYR A 86 10.10 20.81 -22.01
N TYR A 87 9.15 20.38 -21.16
CA TYR A 87 8.27 19.25 -21.44
C TYR A 87 7.36 19.48 -22.66
N ASN A 88 6.94 20.70 -22.92
CA ASN A 88 6.15 21.02 -24.11
C ASN A 88 6.91 20.73 -25.42
N GLY A 89 8.24 20.75 -25.37
CA GLY A 89 9.10 20.38 -26.49
C GLY A 89 9.44 18.89 -26.58
N VAL A 90 9.17 18.10 -25.53
CA VAL A 90 9.47 16.67 -25.49
C VAL A 90 8.40 15.86 -26.23
N LYS A 91 8.80 14.93 -27.08
CA LYS A 91 7.89 14.04 -27.79
C LYS A 91 7.24 13.03 -26.86
N ILE A 92 5.94 12.88 -26.98
CA ILE A 92 5.21 11.75 -26.40
C ILE A 92 5.25 10.63 -27.42
N LEU A 93 5.85 9.49 -27.05
CA LEU A 93 6.02 8.33 -27.92
C LEU A 93 5.37 7.10 -27.29
N GLU A 94 4.67 6.31 -28.09
CA GLU A 94 4.20 5.03 -27.65
C GLU A 94 5.37 4.07 -27.49
N ALA A 95 5.57 3.56 -26.27
CA ALA A 95 6.80 2.85 -25.89
C ALA A 95 7.08 1.64 -26.80
N SER A 96 6.05 0.86 -27.15
CA SER A 96 6.17 -0.36 -27.98
C SER A 96 6.71 -0.06 -29.37
N ASP A 97 6.16 0.95 -30.03
CA ASP A 97 6.50 1.27 -31.42
C ASP A 97 7.88 1.89 -31.52
N PHE A 98 8.21 2.79 -30.58
CA PHE A 98 9.50 3.43 -30.54
C PHE A 98 10.62 2.46 -30.20
N TYR A 99 10.44 1.59 -29.22
CA TYR A 99 11.43 0.57 -28.87
C TYR A 99 11.67 -0.43 -30.00
N GLY A 100 10.61 -0.80 -30.73
CA GLY A 100 10.75 -1.65 -31.91
C GLY A 100 11.63 -1.01 -33.00
N ALA A 101 11.37 0.25 -33.34
CA ALA A 101 12.15 0.99 -34.33
C ALA A 101 13.60 1.21 -33.87
N LEU A 102 13.79 1.61 -32.61
CA LEU A 102 15.12 1.80 -32.02
C LEU A 102 15.97 0.54 -32.08
N ARG A 103 15.35 -0.59 -31.73
CA ARG A 103 16.00 -1.89 -31.76
C ARG A 103 16.50 -2.26 -33.17
N VAL A 104 15.66 -2.07 -34.18
CA VAL A 104 16.05 -2.32 -35.57
C VAL A 104 17.28 -1.50 -35.98
N VAL A 105 17.31 -0.23 -35.58
CA VAL A 105 18.46 0.66 -35.85
C VAL A 105 19.72 0.14 -35.15
N VAL A 106 19.63 -0.16 -33.87
CA VAL A 106 20.78 -0.61 -33.08
C VAL A 106 21.27 -1.99 -33.52
N ASP A 107 20.38 -2.96 -33.71
CA ASP A 107 20.75 -4.30 -34.22
C ASP A 107 21.42 -4.20 -35.61
N THR A 108 20.98 -3.26 -36.46
CA THR A 108 21.63 -3.01 -37.76
C THR A 108 23.03 -2.43 -37.60
N MET A 109 23.22 -1.50 -36.66
CA MET A 109 24.55 -0.90 -36.39
C MET A 109 25.54 -1.93 -35.82
N PHE A 110 25.08 -2.85 -35.00
CA PHE A 110 25.92 -3.90 -34.42
C PHE A 110 26.07 -5.12 -35.36
N GLY A 111 25.26 -5.25 -36.40
CA GLY A 111 25.23 -6.42 -37.26
C GLY A 111 24.71 -7.70 -36.59
N CYS A 112 24.16 -7.58 -35.38
CA CYS A 112 23.57 -8.68 -34.59
C CYS A 112 22.52 -8.14 -33.63
N THR A 113 21.66 -9.02 -33.11
CA THR A 113 20.71 -8.68 -32.06
C THR A 113 21.44 -8.48 -30.75
N VAL A 114 21.37 -7.28 -30.17
CA VAL A 114 21.97 -6.95 -28.88
C VAL A 114 20.97 -7.11 -27.74
N PRO A 115 21.41 -7.49 -26.51
CA PRO A 115 20.56 -7.51 -25.34
C PRO A 115 20.05 -6.11 -24.99
N VAL A 116 18.82 -6.04 -24.49
CA VAL A 116 18.25 -4.81 -23.94
C VAL A 116 18.27 -4.90 -22.43
N GLN A 117 18.80 -3.86 -21.79
CA GLN A 117 18.82 -3.71 -20.36
C GLN A 117 18.01 -2.46 -19.99
N GLU A 118 17.10 -2.59 -19.02
CA GLU A 118 16.33 -1.45 -18.49
C GLU A 118 16.89 -1.07 -17.13
N LEU A 119 17.18 0.23 -16.95
CA LEU A 119 17.49 0.81 -15.65
C LEU A 119 16.37 1.76 -15.24
N LYS A 120 15.65 1.39 -14.20
CA LYS A 120 14.77 2.31 -13.48
C LYS A 120 15.65 3.11 -12.52
N GLU A 121 15.53 4.43 -12.57
CA GLU A 121 16.34 5.33 -11.73
C GLU A 121 17.81 5.45 -12.18
N PHE A 122 18.06 5.63 -13.48
CA PHE A 122 19.33 6.19 -13.89
C PHE A 122 19.33 7.67 -13.50
N LEU A 123 20.03 7.99 -12.42
CA LEU A 123 20.37 9.35 -12.03
C LEU A 123 21.76 9.70 -12.64
N PRO A 124 21.86 10.06 -13.94
CA PRO A 124 23.11 10.59 -14.49
C PRO A 124 23.36 12.01 -14.00
N PHE A 125 22.37 12.60 -13.38
CA PHE A 125 22.51 13.76 -12.56
C PHE A 125 22.69 13.27 -11.13
N GLN A 126 23.88 13.31 -10.64
CA GLN A 126 24.00 13.94 -9.35
C GLN A 126 23.56 15.41 -9.59
N PHE A 127 22.25 15.63 -9.61
CA PHE A 127 21.75 16.68 -8.76
C PHE A 127 22.48 16.35 -7.48
N HIS A 128 23.51 17.12 -7.15
CA HIS A 128 23.95 17.11 -5.77
C HIS A 128 22.67 17.53 -5.09
N PRO A 129 21.87 16.58 -4.57
CA PRO A 129 20.90 17.01 -3.61
C PRO A 129 21.84 17.66 -2.64
N ASP A 130 21.81 18.97 -2.64
CA ASP A 130 22.39 19.75 -1.59
C ASP A 130 22.20 18.84 -0.39
N THR A 131 23.26 18.39 0.31
CA THR A 131 23.23 17.39 1.36
C THR A 131 22.17 17.67 2.43
N ARG A 132 21.39 18.66 2.27
CA ARG A 132 20.11 19.06 2.78
C ARG A 132 18.94 18.11 2.47
N TYR A 133 19.07 17.06 1.64
CA TYR A 133 18.00 16.04 1.47
C TYR A 133 17.97 15.01 2.59
N PHE A 134 19.04 14.81 3.32
CA PHE A 134 18.96 14.34 4.69
C PHE A 134 18.88 15.53 5.64
N HIS A 135 18.08 16.51 5.31
CA HIS A 135 17.56 17.32 6.38
C HIS A 135 16.88 16.35 7.34
N GLU A 136 17.41 16.31 8.55
CA GLU A 136 16.53 16.11 9.70
C GLU A 136 15.24 16.82 9.33
N PRO A 137 14.09 16.11 9.29
CA PRO A 137 12.84 16.73 8.85
C PRO A 137 12.80 18.05 9.60
N GLU A 138 12.74 19.18 8.87
CA GLU A 138 12.56 20.46 9.53
C GLU A 138 11.35 20.22 10.40
N PHE A 139 11.63 19.96 11.69
CA PHE A 139 10.56 19.84 12.66
C PHE A 139 9.82 21.12 12.45
N GLN A 140 8.59 21.03 11.95
CA GLN A 140 7.77 22.20 11.82
C GLN A 140 7.77 22.84 13.22
N LYS A 141 8.63 23.83 13.40
CA LYS A 141 8.87 24.48 14.70
C LYS A 141 7.60 25.10 15.31
N GLU A 142 6.50 25.02 14.55
CA GLU A 142 5.20 25.53 14.88
C GLU A 142 4.35 24.59 15.74
N ILE A 143 4.65 23.28 15.80
CA ILE A 143 3.89 22.36 16.64
C ILE A 143 4.65 22.10 17.93
N PRO A 144 4.14 22.51 19.09
CA PRO A 144 4.78 22.22 20.38
C PRO A 144 4.97 20.70 20.55
N VAL A 145 6.15 20.29 21.03
CA VAL A 145 6.47 18.86 21.26
C VAL A 145 5.43 18.21 22.15
N THR A 146 4.97 18.89 23.17
CA THR A 146 3.90 18.42 24.09
C THR A 146 2.59 18.10 23.35
N MET A 147 2.26 18.86 22.31
CA MET A 147 1.06 18.60 21.50
C MET A 147 1.23 17.36 20.63
N LEU A 148 2.45 17.12 20.13
CA LEU A 148 2.76 15.88 19.41
C LEU A 148 2.68 14.67 20.34
N GLU A 149 3.27 14.74 21.52
CA GLU A 149 3.21 13.69 22.53
C GLU A 149 1.77 13.36 22.91
N GLN A 150 0.93 14.34 23.20
CA GLN A 150 -0.48 14.15 23.51
C GLN A 150 -1.27 13.52 22.34
N ARG A 151 -0.93 13.87 21.10
CA ARG A 151 -1.54 13.27 19.91
C ARG A 151 -1.21 11.79 19.80
N TYR A 152 0.06 11.41 19.95
CA TYR A 152 0.49 10.01 19.91
C TYR A 152 -0.10 9.20 21.07
N GLU A 153 -0.16 9.79 22.27
CA GLU A 153 -0.80 9.15 23.43
C GLU A 153 -2.31 8.94 23.18
N SER A 154 -2.99 9.90 22.59
CA SER A 154 -4.39 9.78 22.22
C SER A 154 -4.61 8.71 21.14
N GLU A 155 -3.75 8.60 20.15
CA GLU A 155 -3.75 7.54 19.13
C GLU A 155 -3.58 6.15 19.79
N ASN A 156 -2.59 6.00 20.66
CA ASN A 156 -2.38 4.75 21.38
C ASN A 156 -3.59 4.33 22.23
N ARG A 157 -4.28 5.27 22.87
CA ARG A 157 -5.53 4.97 23.61
C ARG A 157 -6.62 4.38 22.70
N ILE A 158 -6.77 4.90 21.49
CA ILE A 158 -7.71 4.34 20.50
C ILE A 158 -7.32 2.89 20.18
N LEU A 159 -6.05 2.66 19.83
CA LEU A 159 -5.56 1.34 19.43
C LEU A 159 -5.67 0.32 20.56
N ASP A 160 -5.36 0.71 21.79
CA ASP A 160 -5.50 -0.13 22.98
C ASP A 160 -6.96 -0.49 23.29
N ALA A 161 -7.89 0.46 23.14
CA ALA A 161 -9.31 0.20 23.33
C ALA A 161 -9.84 -0.76 22.25
N VAL A 162 -9.45 -0.57 20.99
CA VAL A 162 -9.79 -1.48 19.89
C VAL A 162 -9.20 -2.87 20.12
N ALA A 163 -7.96 -2.99 20.58
CA ALA A 163 -7.33 -4.27 20.91
C ALA A 163 -8.08 -5.04 22.01
N ARG A 164 -8.78 -4.34 22.90
CA ARG A 164 -9.65 -4.96 23.91
C ARG A 164 -11.08 -5.21 23.43
N GLY A 165 -11.43 -4.71 22.24
CA GLY A 165 -12.81 -4.75 21.75
C GLY A 165 -13.75 -3.79 22.50
N ASP A 166 -13.19 -2.81 23.22
CA ASP A 166 -13.92 -1.81 24.01
C ASP A 166 -14.35 -0.65 23.08
N GLU A 167 -15.57 -0.77 22.58
CA GLU A 167 -16.13 0.18 21.62
C GLU A 167 -16.35 1.58 22.25
N GLU A 168 -16.85 1.64 23.48
CA GLU A 168 -17.12 2.91 24.17
C GLU A 168 -15.81 3.69 24.38
N ALA A 169 -14.80 3.02 24.93
CA ALA A 169 -13.50 3.62 25.16
C ALA A 169 -12.82 4.03 23.84
N ALA A 170 -12.95 3.23 22.77
CA ALA A 170 -12.38 3.55 21.46
C ALA A 170 -13.03 4.82 20.88
N ILE A 171 -14.35 4.92 20.91
CA ILE A 171 -15.09 6.07 20.39
C ILE A 171 -14.80 7.33 21.21
N GLU A 172 -14.76 7.23 22.54
CA GLU A 172 -14.41 8.37 23.41
C GLU A 172 -12.97 8.85 23.12
N ALA A 173 -12.01 7.93 23.00
CA ALA A 173 -10.64 8.28 22.64
C ALA A 173 -10.54 8.94 21.25
N MET A 174 -11.34 8.51 20.28
CA MET A 174 -11.42 9.15 18.96
C MET A 174 -11.98 10.56 19.05
N HIS A 175 -13.01 10.80 19.87
CA HIS A 175 -13.54 12.15 20.10
C HIS A 175 -12.47 13.06 20.70
N GLN A 176 -11.69 12.58 21.66
CA GLN A 176 -10.58 13.34 22.23
C GLN A 176 -9.49 13.60 21.19
N HIS A 177 -9.13 12.59 20.39
CA HIS A 177 -8.14 12.71 19.32
C HIS A 177 -8.55 13.72 18.24
N SER A 178 -9.84 13.82 17.90
CA SER A 178 -10.35 14.77 16.90
C SER A 178 -10.12 16.24 17.25
N ARG A 179 -9.87 16.55 18.52
CA ARG A 179 -9.54 17.91 18.99
C ARG A 179 -8.13 18.36 18.61
N PHE A 180 -7.25 17.42 18.25
CA PHE A 180 -5.93 17.74 17.73
C PHE A 180 -6.05 18.05 16.24
N THR A 181 -6.05 19.35 15.90
CA THR A 181 -6.11 19.79 14.51
C THR A 181 -4.85 19.33 13.77
N TYR A 182 -5.04 18.53 12.76
CA TYR A 182 -3.95 18.13 11.87
C TYR A 182 -3.68 19.29 10.90
N GLY A 183 -2.66 20.08 11.16
CA GLY A 183 -2.25 21.11 10.23
C GLY A 183 -2.00 20.51 8.84
N GLY A 184 -2.96 20.65 7.93
CA GLY A 184 -2.83 20.48 6.49
C GLY A 184 -2.49 19.07 5.93
N ARG A 185 -2.23 18.05 6.78
CA ARG A 185 -1.72 16.77 6.27
C ARG A 185 -2.75 15.94 5.49
N PHE A 186 -4.05 16.11 5.78
CA PHE A 186 -5.13 15.33 5.21
C PHE A 186 -6.41 16.15 4.96
N GLU A 187 -6.29 17.47 4.78
CA GLU A 187 -7.44 18.34 4.57
C GLU A 187 -7.73 18.55 3.09
N GLY A 188 -8.98 18.44 2.73
CA GLY A 188 -9.63 19.04 1.56
C GLY A 188 -9.90 18.11 0.39
N THR A 189 -8.98 17.30 -0.13
CA THR A 189 -9.25 16.49 -1.34
C THR A 189 -9.73 15.09 -1.00
N LEU A 190 -10.58 14.51 -1.85
CA LEU A 190 -11.02 13.10 -1.72
C LEU A 190 -9.83 12.14 -1.59
N TYR A 191 -8.75 12.38 -2.34
CA TYR A 191 -7.53 11.59 -2.25
C TYR A 191 -6.90 11.63 -0.84
N GLN A 192 -6.81 12.82 -0.24
CA GLN A 192 -6.26 12.96 1.12
C GLN A 192 -7.17 12.30 2.17
N GLN A 193 -8.48 12.41 2.02
CA GLN A 193 -9.44 11.74 2.90
C GLN A 193 -9.33 10.20 2.79
N LYS A 194 -9.22 9.65 1.58
CA LYS A 194 -8.98 8.21 1.37
C LYS A 194 -7.67 7.76 2.00
N ASN A 195 -6.59 8.51 1.84
CA ASN A 195 -5.30 8.17 2.47
C ASN A 195 -5.40 8.12 4.00
N LYS A 196 -6.13 9.05 4.61
CA LYS A 196 -6.40 9.03 6.06
C LYS A 196 -7.12 7.73 6.48
N MET A 197 -8.11 7.30 5.70
CA MET A 197 -8.84 6.05 5.99
C MET A 197 -7.97 4.81 5.80
N ILE A 198 -7.08 4.79 4.79
CA ILE A 198 -6.13 3.70 4.57
C ILE A 198 -5.16 3.58 5.75
N VAL A 199 -4.64 4.72 6.24
CA VAL A 199 -3.75 4.74 7.42
C VAL A 199 -4.50 4.21 8.64
N LEU A 200 -5.73 4.68 8.89
CA LEU A 200 -6.55 4.20 10.02
C LEU A 200 -6.81 2.69 9.90
N ASN A 201 -7.23 2.19 8.73
CA ASN A 201 -7.45 0.76 8.50
C ASN A 201 -6.20 -0.07 8.81
N THR A 202 -5.03 0.42 8.42
CA THR A 202 -3.76 -0.24 8.69
C THR A 202 -3.43 -0.28 10.19
N LEU A 203 -3.62 0.83 10.89
CA LEU A 203 -3.37 0.93 12.33
C LEU A 203 -4.33 0.02 13.12
N LEU A 204 -5.62 0.04 12.81
CA LEU A 204 -6.63 -0.81 13.45
C LEU A 204 -6.35 -2.30 13.21
N ARG A 205 -5.95 -2.68 11.99
CA ARG A 205 -5.51 -4.03 11.66
C ARG A 205 -4.35 -4.49 12.55
N LYS A 206 -3.36 -3.62 12.75
CA LYS A 206 -2.21 -3.92 13.62
C LYS A 206 -2.59 -3.96 15.11
N ALA A 207 -3.50 -3.10 15.53
CA ALA A 207 -3.96 -3.05 16.92
C ALA A 207 -4.62 -4.34 17.39
N ILE A 208 -5.33 -5.05 16.52
CA ILE A 208 -6.06 -6.29 16.90
C ILE A 208 -5.21 -7.57 16.84
N GLU A 209 -3.99 -7.54 16.30
CA GLU A 209 -3.10 -8.72 16.26
C GLU A 209 -2.81 -9.30 17.66
N PRO A 210 -2.50 -8.50 18.71
CA PRO A 210 -2.23 -9.03 20.05
C PRO A 210 -3.45 -9.71 20.70
N SER A 211 -4.66 -9.46 20.20
CA SER A 211 -5.91 -10.04 20.72
C SER A 211 -6.15 -11.47 20.27
N LYS A 212 -5.17 -12.09 19.57
CA LYS A 212 -5.27 -13.48 19.08
C LYS A 212 -6.47 -13.73 18.17
N VAL A 213 -6.91 -12.70 17.46
CA VAL A 213 -7.82 -12.83 16.33
C VAL A 213 -7.06 -13.52 15.19
N HIS A 214 -7.65 -14.54 14.58
CA HIS A 214 -6.98 -15.26 13.50
C HIS A 214 -6.74 -14.36 12.28
N PRO A 215 -5.57 -14.43 11.61
CA PRO A 215 -5.24 -13.60 10.45
C PRO A 215 -6.30 -13.58 9.35
N TYR A 216 -7.02 -14.66 9.13
CA TYR A 216 -8.13 -14.73 8.18
C TYR A 216 -9.22 -13.67 8.46
N TYR A 217 -9.61 -13.47 9.72
CA TYR A 217 -10.62 -12.47 10.09
C TYR A 217 -10.05 -11.06 10.04
N ILE A 218 -8.78 -10.90 10.42
CA ILE A 218 -8.07 -9.62 10.32
C ILE A 218 -8.01 -9.16 8.86
N ASP A 219 -7.64 -10.06 7.97
CA ASP A 219 -7.58 -9.77 6.53
C ASP A 219 -8.96 -9.48 5.95
N ALA A 220 -9.96 -10.25 6.33
CA ALA A 220 -11.35 -10.09 5.85
C ALA A 220 -11.91 -8.68 6.16
N ILE A 221 -11.74 -8.18 7.39
CA ILE A 221 -12.21 -6.83 7.75
C ILE A 221 -11.37 -5.75 7.07
N SER A 222 -10.04 -5.91 7.02
CA SER A 222 -9.14 -4.95 6.39
C SER A 222 -9.42 -4.83 4.89
N SER A 223 -9.60 -5.94 4.19
CA SER A 223 -9.94 -5.97 2.77
C SER A 223 -11.34 -5.40 2.48
N LYS A 224 -12.32 -5.64 3.37
CA LYS A 224 -13.65 -5.01 3.29
C LYS A 224 -13.51 -3.49 3.24
N TYR A 225 -12.77 -2.91 4.20
CA TYR A 225 -12.62 -1.46 4.27
C TYR A 225 -11.72 -0.89 3.16
N SER A 226 -10.71 -1.63 2.71
CA SER A 226 -9.90 -1.22 1.55
C SER A 226 -10.78 -1.02 0.31
N ARG A 227 -11.70 -1.95 0.02
CA ARG A 227 -12.64 -1.81 -1.10
C ARG A 227 -13.61 -0.65 -0.91
N ILE A 228 -14.21 -0.51 0.27
CA ILE A 228 -15.13 0.60 0.56
C ILE A 228 -14.44 1.95 0.33
N ILE A 229 -13.19 2.09 0.78
CA ILE A 229 -12.40 3.32 0.60
C ILE A 229 -12.07 3.55 -0.87
N GLU A 230 -11.68 2.49 -1.59
CA GLU A 230 -11.34 2.57 -3.02
C GLU A 230 -12.52 3.03 -3.87
N GLU A 231 -13.68 2.43 -3.65
CA GLU A 231 -14.92 2.69 -4.40
C GLU A 231 -15.62 4.00 -3.99
N ALA A 232 -15.25 4.59 -2.85
CA ALA A 232 -15.92 5.78 -2.32
C ALA A 232 -15.74 7.00 -3.23
N ASN A 233 -16.81 7.69 -3.55
CA ASN A 233 -16.81 9.00 -4.20
C ASN A 233 -16.71 10.16 -3.20
N GLU A 234 -17.00 9.89 -1.93
CA GLU A 234 -16.86 10.79 -0.77
C GLU A 234 -16.49 9.97 0.46
N VAL A 235 -15.84 10.59 1.43
CA VAL A 235 -15.43 9.95 2.67
C VAL A 235 -16.08 10.69 3.84
N PRO A 236 -17.29 10.26 4.25
CA PRO A 236 -17.96 10.85 5.39
C PRO A 236 -17.22 10.51 6.69
N ASN A 237 -17.27 11.41 7.65
CA ASN A 237 -16.67 11.18 8.98
C ASN A 237 -17.21 9.91 9.64
N GLU A 238 -18.46 9.55 9.38
CA GLU A 238 -19.09 8.33 9.91
C GLU A 238 -18.36 7.05 9.48
N MET A 239 -17.73 7.03 8.32
CA MET A 239 -16.92 5.87 7.87
C MET A 239 -15.80 5.55 8.87
N MET A 240 -15.15 6.54 9.43
CA MET A 240 -14.08 6.39 10.42
C MET A 240 -14.63 5.75 11.73
N TRP A 241 -15.76 6.24 12.21
CA TRP A 241 -16.43 5.72 13.40
C TRP A 241 -16.90 4.28 13.19
N GLN A 242 -17.55 4.02 12.06
CA GLN A 242 -18.06 2.69 11.74
C GLN A 242 -16.92 1.67 11.59
N MET A 243 -15.84 2.05 10.93
CA MET A 243 -14.64 1.21 10.82
C MET A 243 -14.14 0.81 12.22
N THR A 244 -13.98 1.76 13.12
CA THR A 244 -13.49 1.50 14.48
C THR A 244 -14.45 0.59 15.27
N ARG A 245 -15.76 0.81 15.18
CA ARG A 245 -16.79 -0.06 15.79
C ARG A 245 -16.70 -1.49 15.26
N ASP A 246 -16.58 -1.65 13.95
CA ASP A 246 -16.48 -2.96 13.32
C ASP A 246 -15.23 -3.71 13.78
N TYR A 247 -14.08 -3.05 13.90
CA TYR A 247 -12.87 -3.65 14.43
C TYR A 247 -13.03 -4.09 15.89
N CYS A 248 -13.65 -3.28 16.75
CA CYS A 248 -13.97 -3.67 18.12
C CYS A 248 -14.91 -4.89 18.14
N ALA A 249 -15.93 -4.92 17.28
CA ALA A 249 -16.86 -6.04 17.17
C ALA A 249 -16.15 -7.33 16.71
N TYR A 250 -15.17 -7.22 15.80
CA TYR A 250 -14.35 -8.36 15.39
C TYR A 250 -13.49 -8.91 16.52
N VAL A 251 -12.89 -8.04 17.34
CA VAL A 251 -12.17 -8.48 18.54
C VAL A 251 -13.11 -9.20 19.51
N ARG A 252 -14.25 -8.63 19.85
CA ARG A 252 -15.24 -9.27 20.75
C ARG A 252 -15.69 -10.64 20.24
N ARG A 253 -15.82 -10.79 18.92
CA ARG A 253 -16.34 -12.02 18.30
C ARG A 253 -15.29 -13.09 18.08
N TYR A 254 -14.07 -12.71 17.74
CA TYR A 254 -13.06 -13.63 17.21
C TYR A 254 -11.78 -13.68 18.06
N SER A 255 -11.68 -12.90 19.14
CA SER A 255 -10.53 -12.97 20.04
C SER A 255 -10.54 -14.29 20.79
N LEU A 256 -9.40 -14.93 20.79
CA LEU A 256 -9.17 -16.19 21.53
C LEU A 256 -8.12 -16.01 22.62
N LYS A 257 -7.84 -14.77 23.03
CA LYS A 257 -6.75 -14.42 23.97
C LYS A 257 -6.88 -15.12 25.32
N GLU A 258 -8.09 -15.41 25.75
CA GLU A 258 -8.38 -16.01 27.05
C GLU A 258 -8.21 -17.54 27.09
N TYR A 259 -8.06 -18.18 25.94
CA TYR A 259 -7.96 -19.62 25.82
C TYR A 259 -6.51 -20.09 25.70
N SER A 260 -6.26 -21.35 26.12
CA SER A 260 -4.95 -21.98 25.94
C SER A 260 -4.60 -22.18 24.46
N PRO A 261 -3.31 -22.30 24.10
CA PRO A 261 -2.89 -22.49 22.72
C PRO A 261 -3.54 -23.68 22.01
N ALA A 262 -3.80 -24.78 22.75
CA ALA A 262 -4.47 -25.96 22.21
C ALA A 262 -5.94 -25.66 21.85
N VAL A 263 -6.67 -25.01 22.75
CA VAL A 263 -8.07 -24.60 22.53
C VAL A 263 -8.15 -23.56 21.42
N GLN A 264 -7.26 -22.54 21.39
CA GLN A 264 -7.18 -21.57 20.32
C GLN A 264 -7.01 -22.24 18.94
N LYS A 265 -6.09 -23.21 18.85
CA LYS A 265 -5.81 -23.95 17.61
C LYS A 265 -7.03 -24.73 17.14
N VAL A 266 -7.72 -25.41 18.07
CA VAL A 266 -8.93 -26.17 17.77
C VAL A 266 -10.07 -25.24 17.33
N MET A 267 -10.35 -24.17 18.06
CA MET A 267 -11.41 -23.22 17.71
C MET A 267 -11.17 -22.59 16.34
N ASN A 268 -9.95 -22.14 16.06
CA ASN A 268 -9.60 -21.59 14.76
C ASN A 268 -9.80 -22.62 13.64
N TYR A 269 -9.35 -23.86 13.84
CA TYR A 269 -9.52 -24.91 12.84
C TYR A 269 -10.99 -25.21 12.57
N VAL A 270 -11.80 -25.36 13.62
CA VAL A 270 -13.26 -25.59 13.51
C VAL A 270 -13.94 -24.42 12.78
N ASN A 271 -13.64 -23.19 13.13
CA ASN A 271 -14.27 -22.02 12.53
C ASN A 271 -13.97 -21.87 11.04
N LEU A 272 -12.76 -22.23 10.61
CA LEU A 272 -12.31 -22.13 9.21
C LEU A 272 -12.74 -23.32 8.37
N ASN A 273 -12.97 -24.50 8.97
CA ASN A 273 -13.25 -25.75 8.27
C ASN A 273 -14.59 -26.38 8.70
N VAL A 274 -15.58 -25.55 8.99
CA VAL A 274 -16.86 -25.98 9.57
C VAL A 274 -17.64 -26.99 8.72
N ALA A 275 -17.42 -26.99 7.39
CA ALA A 275 -18.04 -27.90 6.45
C ALA A 275 -17.38 -29.29 6.39
N GLU A 276 -16.15 -29.42 6.92
CA GLU A 276 -15.39 -30.68 6.87
C GLU A 276 -15.82 -31.67 7.96
N PRO A 277 -15.45 -32.97 7.81
CA PRO A 277 -15.63 -33.96 8.87
C PRO A 277 -14.69 -33.66 10.06
N LEU A 278 -15.24 -33.08 11.11
CA LEU A 278 -14.51 -32.72 12.33
C LEU A 278 -14.76 -33.80 13.40
N THR A 279 -13.69 -34.48 13.84
CA THR A 279 -13.77 -35.47 14.93
C THR A 279 -12.87 -35.07 16.09
N LEU A 280 -13.29 -35.45 17.31
CA LEU A 280 -12.47 -35.21 18.50
C LEU A 280 -11.06 -35.84 18.34
N LYS A 281 -10.97 -37.02 17.71
CA LYS A 281 -9.72 -37.71 17.50
C LYS A 281 -8.77 -36.95 16.55
N SER A 282 -9.29 -36.41 15.43
CA SER A 282 -8.48 -35.65 14.47
C SER A 282 -8.00 -34.32 15.06
N LEU A 283 -8.87 -33.62 15.80
CA LEU A 283 -8.55 -32.34 16.45
C LEU A 283 -7.53 -32.53 17.58
N ALA A 284 -7.63 -33.59 18.37
CA ALA A 284 -6.66 -33.92 19.40
C ALA A 284 -5.28 -34.26 18.81
N ALA A 285 -5.25 -35.05 17.74
CA ALA A 285 -4.02 -35.37 17.02
C ALA A 285 -3.30 -34.12 16.47
N MET A 286 -4.06 -33.16 15.95
CA MET A 286 -3.54 -31.87 15.48
C MET A 286 -2.83 -31.07 16.60
N CYS A 287 -3.29 -31.24 17.85
CA CYS A 287 -2.71 -30.59 19.02
C CYS A 287 -1.66 -31.44 19.75
N PHE A 288 -1.40 -32.66 19.29
CA PHE A 288 -0.48 -33.63 19.94
C PHE A 288 -0.90 -33.99 21.38
N ILE A 289 -2.19 -34.09 21.64
CA ILE A 289 -2.76 -34.44 22.96
C ILE A 289 -3.78 -35.58 22.83
N SER A 290 -4.14 -36.19 23.96
CA SER A 290 -5.15 -37.24 23.96
C SER A 290 -6.57 -36.68 23.74
N PRO A 291 -7.49 -37.42 23.10
CA PRO A 291 -8.87 -37.02 22.91
C PRO A 291 -9.59 -36.70 24.22
N SER A 292 -9.37 -37.52 25.25
CA SER A 292 -9.97 -37.31 26.57
C SER A 292 -9.50 -36.01 27.23
N TYR A 293 -8.19 -35.70 27.10
CA TYR A 293 -7.63 -34.46 27.61
C TYR A 293 -8.18 -33.24 26.88
N LEU A 294 -8.21 -33.27 25.52
CA LEU A 294 -8.81 -32.18 24.75
C LEU A 294 -10.26 -31.92 25.12
N SER A 295 -11.06 -33.00 25.26
CA SER A 295 -12.48 -32.86 25.61
C SER A 295 -12.68 -32.19 26.98
N ALA A 296 -11.89 -32.59 28.00
CA ALA A 296 -11.93 -32.00 29.32
C ALA A 296 -11.48 -30.53 29.32
N LEU A 297 -10.33 -30.25 28.70
CA LEU A 297 -9.73 -28.90 28.57
C LEU A 297 -10.69 -27.94 27.86
N PHE A 298 -11.24 -28.36 26.70
CA PHE A 298 -12.14 -27.55 25.92
C PHE A 298 -13.40 -27.18 26.72
N LYS A 299 -14.02 -28.16 27.39
CA LYS A 299 -15.18 -27.91 28.23
C LYS A 299 -14.87 -27.01 29.43
N GLN A 300 -13.71 -27.20 30.06
CA GLN A 300 -13.26 -26.37 31.17
C GLN A 300 -13.08 -24.91 30.77
N GLU A 301 -12.47 -24.63 29.61
CA GLU A 301 -12.17 -23.27 29.19
C GLU A 301 -13.36 -22.58 28.50
N THR A 302 -14.17 -23.30 27.71
CA THR A 302 -15.27 -22.71 26.91
C THR A 302 -16.65 -22.86 27.56
N GLY A 303 -16.78 -23.69 28.57
CA GLY A 303 -18.06 -24.01 29.20
C GLY A 303 -18.95 -24.97 28.39
N SER A 304 -18.60 -25.33 27.16
CA SER A 304 -19.37 -26.17 26.25
C SER A 304 -18.57 -27.39 25.76
N THR A 305 -19.27 -28.44 25.31
CA THR A 305 -18.55 -29.55 24.69
C THR A 305 -18.04 -29.17 23.29
N LEU A 306 -16.96 -29.79 22.85
CA LEU A 306 -16.44 -29.56 21.51
C LEU A 306 -17.46 -29.91 20.41
N ILE A 307 -18.30 -30.92 20.62
CA ILE A 307 -19.34 -31.31 19.67
C ILE A 307 -20.41 -30.21 19.56
N ASP A 308 -20.87 -29.68 20.74
CA ASP A 308 -21.84 -28.60 20.75
C ASP A 308 -21.28 -27.34 20.09
N TYR A 309 -20.02 -27.02 20.33
CA TYR A 309 -19.34 -25.91 19.67
C TYR A 309 -19.33 -26.08 18.16
N ILE A 310 -18.91 -27.24 17.63
CA ILE A 310 -18.90 -27.55 16.19
C ILE A 310 -20.31 -27.37 15.60
N ASN A 311 -21.32 -27.94 16.26
CA ASN A 311 -22.71 -27.83 15.79
C ASN A 311 -23.21 -26.38 15.79
N THR A 312 -22.90 -25.60 16.81
CA THR A 312 -23.22 -24.18 16.89
C THR A 312 -22.57 -23.41 15.71
N GLN A 313 -21.28 -23.66 15.41
CA GLN A 313 -20.62 -23.01 14.29
C GLN A 313 -21.25 -23.40 12.93
N ARG A 314 -21.67 -24.66 12.77
CA ARG A 314 -22.39 -25.14 11.57
C ARG A 314 -23.72 -24.42 11.39
N VAL A 315 -24.51 -24.31 12.45
CA VAL A 315 -25.79 -23.57 12.41
C VAL A 315 -25.57 -22.09 12.09
N ASN A 316 -24.60 -21.45 12.72
CA ASN A 316 -24.28 -20.05 12.45
C ASN A 316 -23.86 -19.83 10.99
N ARG A 317 -23.09 -20.76 10.43
CA ARG A 317 -22.65 -20.69 9.04
C ARG A 317 -23.81 -20.90 8.06
N ALA A 318 -24.70 -21.84 8.37
CA ALA A 318 -25.91 -22.07 7.56
C ALA A 318 -26.84 -20.85 7.58
N ALA A 319 -27.05 -20.22 8.76
CA ALA A 319 -27.84 -19.01 8.89
C ALA A 319 -27.26 -17.84 8.06
N GLN A 320 -25.93 -17.67 8.07
CA GLN A 320 -25.27 -16.67 7.23
C GLN A 320 -25.48 -16.91 5.74
N LEU A 321 -25.37 -18.16 5.28
CA LEU A 321 -25.58 -18.51 3.87
C LEU A 321 -27.04 -18.26 3.44
N LEU A 322 -28.00 -18.60 4.30
CA LEU A 322 -29.41 -18.36 4.02
C LEU A 322 -29.75 -16.85 3.96
N SER A 323 -29.15 -16.02 4.80
CA SER A 323 -29.33 -14.57 4.75
C SER A 323 -28.80 -13.94 3.46
N LEU A 324 -27.74 -14.49 2.88
CA LEU A 324 -27.19 -14.04 1.60
C LEU A 324 -28.08 -14.43 0.42
N ILE A 325 -28.79 -15.56 0.49
CA ILE A 325 -29.72 -16.01 -0.56
C ILE A 325 -30.92 -15.08 -0.65
N HIS A 326 -31.47 -14.63 0.47
CA HIS A 326 -32.62 -13.71 0.49
C HIS A 326 -32.30 -12.30 -0.04
N ILE A 327 -31.03 -11.88 -0.08
CA ILE A 327 -30.60 -10.60 -0.65
C ILE A 327 -30.46 -10.69 -2.18
N SER A 328 -30.29 -11.90 -2.74
CA SER A 328 -30.03 -12.12 -4.15
C SER A 328 -31.26 -12.54 -4.98
N GLU A 329 -32.43 -12.75 -4.40
CA GLU A 329 -33.65 -12.96 -5.19
C GLU A 329 -34.20 -11.61 -5.70
N PRO A 330 -34.18 -11.36 -7.02
CA PRO A 330 -34.93 -10.25 -7.58
C PRO A 330 -36.40 -10.55 -7.36
N THR A 331 -37.12 -9.65 -6.69
CA THR A 331 -38.55 -9.67 -6.54
C THR A 331 -39.19 -9.68 -7.93
N ARG A 332 -39.42 -10.84 -8.53
CA ARG A 332 -40.38 -11.01 -9.63
C ARG A 332 -41.78 -10.85 -9.04
N LEU A 333 -42.19 -9.62 -8.81
CA LEU A 333 -43.60 -9.30 -8.72
C LEU A 333 -44.18 -9.50 -10.12
N GLY A 334 -44.95 -10.55 -10.23
CA GLY A 334 -45.67 -10.90 -11.43
C GLY A 334 -46.61 -9.78 -11.87
N MET A 335 -46.47 -9.38 -13.11
CA MET A 335 -47.62 -8.84 -13.85
C MET A 335 -48.50 -10.02 -14.22
N ILE A 336 -49.62 -10.19 -13.50
CA ILE A 336 -50.78 -10.91 -13.96
C ILE A 336 -51.83 -9.83 -14.26
N SER A 337 -52.11 -9.64 -15.52
CA SER A 337 -53.43 -9.48 -16.13
C SER A 337 -53.25 -9.11 -17.61
#